data_12ceae832ebd835607d94e94b7a33ed4
#
_entry.id   12ceae832ebd835607d94e94b7a33ed4
#
_cell.length_a   1.000
_cell.length_b   1.000
_cell.length_c   1.000
_cell.angle_alpha   90.00
_cell.angle_beta   90.00
_cell.angle_gamma   90.00
#
_symmetry.space_group_name_H-M   'P 1'
#
loop_
_entity.id
_entity.type
_entity.pdbx_description
1 polymer ?
#
loop_
_entity_poly.entity_id
_entity_poly.type
_entity_poly.pdbx_seq_one_letter_code
_entity_poly.pdbx_strand_id
1 'polypeptide(L)'
;MAPPAGSPPLESVHANLTPNVHVPWEPTRTMPHIKITNVKVICTAPDGIRLVVVKVETSDPGLYGWGCATFTQRPLAVVSAIEDYLKPMVIGRDPNDIEDIWQTAFTSGYWRSGPIMHNAMSGIDQALWDIKGKRAGMPLYEIFGGKSRQAVSLYGHASGRDIHELEDSIRGYVERGYRYVRCQMAVPGMSMYGTRANLPEGDGHSIAADGTPRLNRSLPSFEPTPYCRMVPRMFERLRGTFGDELEFCHDVHENIPPIQAVQLAKDVEPYHLFFLEDALAPEDIDYFRIIRQQTSTPLAMGELFVNVNEYLPLVRDRLIDFMRVHISDIGGLTPARKLAALCEFFAVRSAWHGPGDVSPIGHAANTHLDMSIWNFGIQEQTVFGERTRDVFKGCPEIHDGCFWLNEEPGLGMDVDEEAAGKYPYPEHPLNGAWPPRRRLDGTTIRP
;
A
#
# COMPACT_ATOMS: atom_id res chain seq x y z
N MET A 1 39.12 43.19 26.70
CA MET A 1 39.18 43.87 25.39
C MET A 1 37.77 44.32 25.04
N ALA A 2 37.57 45.61 24.88
CA ALA A 2 36.30 46.17 24.44
C ALA A 2 36.09 45.84 22.94
N PRO A 3 34.87 45.53 22.47
CA PRO A 3 34.62 45.30 21.06
C PRO A 3 34.88 46.57 20.22
N PRO A 4 35.28 46.42 18.95
CA PRO A 4 35.59 47.58 18.11
C PRO A 4 34.34 48.43 17.92
N ALA A 5 34.50 49.74 18.08
CA ALA A 5 33.46 50.73 17.85
C ALA A 5 33.10 50.73 16.39
N GLY A 6 31.83 50.37 16.07
CA GLY A 6 31.33 50.45 14.71
C GLY A 6 30.42 49.31 14.25
N SER A 7 30.17 48.28 15.07
CA SER A 7 29.19 47.24 14.73
C SER A 7 27.76 47.76 14.96
N PRO A 8 26.88 47.73 13.98
CA PRO A 8 25.49 48.11 14.18
C PRO A 8 24.83 47.20 15.22
N PRO A 9 23.87 47.68 16.02
CA PRO A 9 23.16 46.85 16.97
C PRO A 9 22.49 45.68 16.29
N LEU A 10 22.49 44.53 16.91
CA LEU A 10 21.89 43.26 16.41
C LEU A 10 20.42 43.43 15.97
N GLU A 11 19.69 44.37 16.57
CA GLU A 11 18.33 44.70 16.19
C GLU A 11 18.20 45.29 14.75
N SER A 12 19.22 45.96 14.22
CA SER A 12 19.22 46.49 12.86
C SER A 12 19.51 45.42 11.79
N VAL A 13 20.11 44.30 12.16
CA VAL A 13 20.39 43.16 11.27
C VAL A 13 19.11 42.34 11.08
N HIS A 14 18.31 42.18 12.13
CA HIS A 14 17.03 41.47 12.03
C HIS A 14 15.96 42.23 11.23
N ALA A 15 15.95 43.56 11.27
CA ALA A 15 15.00 44.35 10.51
C ALA A 15 15.18 44.25 8.99
N ASN A 16 16.39 43.91 8.53
CA ASN A 16 16.70 43.71 7.10
C ASN A 16 16.54 42.25 6.61
N LEU A 17 16.22 41.30 7.50
CA LEU A 17 16.03 39.89 7.17
C LEU A 17 14.56 39.47 7.06
N THR A 18 13.61 40.36 7.38
CA THR A 18 12.24 40.14 6.92
C THR A 18 12.21 40.52 5.44
N PRO A 19 12.09 39.62 4.49
CA PRO A 19 11.79 40.03 3.14
C PRO A 19 10.46 40.75 3.23
N ASN A 20 10.43 42.05 2.94
CA ASN A 20 9.24 42.71 2.42
C ASN A 20 8.95 42.03 1.07
N VAL A 21 8.45 40.79 1.13
CA VAL A 21 7.79 40.17 -0.01
C VAL A 21 6.43 40.84 -0.09
N HIS A 22 6.43 42.15 -0.43
CA HIS A 22 5.35 42.69 -1.19
C HIS A 22 5.40 41.90 -2.49
N VAL A 23 4.63 40.84 -2.54
CA VAL A 23 4.24 40.22 -3.79
C VAL A 23 3.16 41.11 -4.35
N PRO A 24 3.50 42.06 -5.27
CA PRO A 24 2.51 42.98 -5.85
C PRO A 24 1.67 42.26 -6.90
N TRP A 25 1.70 40.95 -6.92
CA TRP A 25 0.99 40.15 -7.88
C TRP A 25 -0.09 39.35 -7.14
N GLU A 26 -1.32 39.92 -7.14
CA GLU A 26 -2.49 39.07 -6.93
C GLU A 26 -2.63 38.24 -8.20
N PRO A 27 -2.37 36.92 -8.13
CA PRO A 27 -2.60 36.06 -9.28
C PRO A 27 -4.08 36.14 -9.59
N THR A 28 -4.43 36.64 -10.78
CA THR A 28 -5.76 36.45 -11.35
C THR A 28 -5.96 34.97 -11.54
N ARG A 29 -6.32 34.26 -10.47
CA ARG A 29 -6.76 32.86 -10.58
C ARG A 29 -7.97 32.87 -11.49
N THR A 30 -7.88 32.17 -12.61
CA THR A 30 -8.99 32.01 -13.55
C THR A 30 -10.12 31.14 -12.96
N MET A 31 -9.85 30.42 -11.89
CA MET A 31 -10.82 29.60 -11.17
C MET A 31 -11.15 30.19 -9.80
N PRO A 32 -12.43 30.17 -9.37
CA PRO A 32 -12.85 30.64 -8.05
C PRO A 32 -12.06 29.97 -6.92
N HIS A 33 -11.78 30.70 -5.86
CA HIS A 33 -11.28 30.15 -4.62
C HIS A 33 -12.36 29.26 -4.00
N ILE A 34 -11.97 28.04 -3.65
CA ILE A 34 -12.80 27.11 -2.89
C ILE A 34 -12.09 26.75 -1.59
N LYS A 35 -12.85 26.30 -0.61
CA LYS A 35 -12.34 25.91 0.72
C LYS A 35 -12.83 24.53 1.08
N ILE A 36 -12.04 23.80 1.82
CA ILE A 36 -12.48 22.58 2.49
C ILE A 36 -13.49 22.96 3.58
N THR A 37 -14.70 22.42 3.51
CA THR A 37 -15.78 22.71 4.46
C THR A 37 -15.99 21.60 5.45
N ASN A 38 -15.70 20.34 5.06
CA ASN A 38 -15.84 19.19 5.94
C ASN A 38 -14.90 18.05 5.51
N VAL A 39 -14.55 17.21 6.48
CA VAL A 39 -13.89 15.92 6.28
C VAL A 39 -14.76 14.88 7.01
N LYS A 40 -15.23 13.89 6.29
CA LYS A 40 -16.07 12.81 6.81
C LYS A 40 -15.36 11.48 6.65
N VAL A 41 -15.28 10.70 7.73
CA VAL A 41 -14.73 9.35 7.71
C VAL A 41 -15.85 8.33 7.63
N ILE A 42 -15.72 7.36 6.73
CA ILE A 42 -16.66 6.27 6.56
C ILE A 42 -15.94 4.96 6.82
N CYS A 43 -16.48 4.22 7.80
CA CYS A 43 -16.04 2.88 8.16
C CYS A 43 -17.02 1.86 7.61
N THR A 44 -16.56 0.93 6.79
CA THR A 44 -17.43 -0.10 6.18
C THR A 44 -16.66 -1.40 5.93
N ALA A 45 -17.35 -2.52 5.91
CA ALA A 45 -16.76 -3.84 5.70
C ALA A 45 -17.65 -4.74 4.84
N PRO A 46 -17.93 -4.40 3.57
CA PRO A 46 -18.89 -5.12 2.73
C PRO A 46 -18.53 -6.59 2.52
N ASP A 47 -17.25 -6.92 2.40
CA ASP A 47 -16.74 -8.30 2.30
C ASP A 47 -15.99 -8.74 3.57
N GLY A 48 -16.32 -8.13 4.72
CA GLY A 48 -15.75 -8.45 6.03
C GLY A 48 -14.39 -7.80 6.32
N ILE A 49 -13.80 -7.11 5.34
CA ILE A 49 -12.54 -6.37 5.50
C ILE A 49 -12.85 -4.95 5.96
N ARG A 50 -12.18 -4.50 7.02
CA ARG A 50 -12.41 -3.20 7.66
C ARG A 50 -11.78 -2.09 6.84
N LEU A 51 -12.57 -1.41 6.02
CA LEU A 51 -12.14 -0.31 5.18
C LEU A 51 -12.39 1.04 5.86
N VAL A 52 -11.46 1.96 5.70
CA VAL A 52 -11.58 3.37 6.11
C VAL A 52 -11.43 4.23 4.86
N VAL A 53 -12.47 4.99 4.53
CA VAL A 53 -12.45 5.93 3.41
C VAL A 53 -12.84 7.33 3.88
N VAL A 54 -12.29 8.33 3.22
CA VAL A 54 -12.43 9.74 3.59
C VAL A 54 -13.12 10.50 2.46
N LYS A 55 -14.15 11.25 2.82
CA LYS A 55 -14.77 12.24 1.95
C LYS A 55 -14.31 13.63 2.37
N VAL A 56 -13.73 14.38 1.45
CA VAL A 56 -13.44 15.80 1.64
C VAL A 56 -14.45 16.63 0.84
N GLU A 57 -15.23 17.45 1.54
CA GLU A 57 -16.26 18.32 0.96
C GLU A 57 -15.72 19.75 0.83
N THR A 58 -16.18 20.46 -0.20
CA THR A 58 -15.73 21.82 -0.47
C THR A 58 -16.86 22.86 -0.42
N SER A 59 -16.50 24.13 -0.45
CA SER A 59 -17.45 25.24 -0.55
C SER A 59 -18.13 25.36 -1.92
N ASP A 60 -17.69 24.61 -2.91
CA ASP A 60 -18.34 24.49 -4.23
C ASP A 60 -19.39 23.38 -4.13
N PRO A 61 -20.70 23.70 -4.26
CA PRO A 61 -21.75 22.72 -4.08
C PRO A 61 -21.62 21.52 -5.03
N GLY A 62 -21.61 20.30 -4.47
CA GLY A 62 -21.48 19.07 -5.24
C GLY A 62 -20.04 18.69 -5.58
N LEU A 63 -19.04 19.52 -5.28
CA LEU A 63 -17.63 19.18 -5.45
C LEU A 63 -17.04 18.60 -4.16
N TYR A 64 -16.72 17.32 -4.20
CA TYR A 64 -16.07 16.58 -3.13
C TYR A 64 -15.11 15.54 -3.71
N GLY A 65 -14.22 15.03 -2.89
CA GLY A 65 -13.31 13.96 -3.27
C GLY A 65 -13.28 12.81 -2.26
N TRP A 66 -12.85 11.67 -2.75
CA TRP A 66 -12.69 10.45 -1.97
C TRP A 66 -11.22 10.03 -1.86
N GLY A 67 -10.85 9.46 -0.71
CA GLY A 67 -9.52 8.92 -0.49
C GLY A 67 -9.52 7.67 0.39
N CYS A 68 -8.52 6.83 0.20
CA CYS A 68 -8.28 5.63 0.99
C CYS A 68 -7.41 5.94 2.22
N ALA A 69 -7.91 5.56 3.40
CA ALA A 69 -7.21 5.65 4.68
C ALA A 69 -7.19 4.29 5.40
N THR A 70 -7.22 3.21 4.62
CA THR A 70 -7.44 1.87 5.18
C THR A 70 -6.16 1.29 5.76
N PHE A 71 -6.17 1.08 7.08
CA PHE A 71 -5.20 0.27 7.82
C PHE A 71 -6.00 -0.74 8.66
N THR A 72 -6.20 -1.92 8.12
CA THR A 72 -7.17 -2.91 8.62
C THR A 72 -6.88 -3.40 10.04
N GLN A 73 -5.61 -3.39 10.47
CA GLN A 73 -5.18 -3.82 11.79
C GLN A 73 -5.37 -2.75 12.88
N ARG A 74 -5.52 -1.46 12.49
CA ARG A 74 -5.68 -0.33 13.43
C ARG A 74 -6.67 0.73 12.91
N PRO A 75 -7.84 0.34 12.35
CA PRO A 75 -8.72 1.29 11.66
C PRO A 75 -9.22 2.41 12.56
N LEU A 76 -9.58 2.12 13.82
CA LEU A 76 -10.11 3.12 14.75
C LEU A 76 -9.05 4.16 15.16
N ALA A 77 -7.78 3.78 15.21
CA ALA A 77 -6.69 4.73 15.46
C ALA A 77 -6.52 5.70 14.30
N VAL A 78 -6.70 5.22 13.04
CA VAL A 78 -6.70 6.07 11.85
C VAL A 78 -7.89 7.04 11.86
N VAL A 79 -9.08 6.56 12.24
CA VAL A 79 -10.28 7.41 12.39
C VAL A 79 -10.03 8.55 13.37
N SER A 80 -9.50 8.25 14.57
CA SER A 80 -9.16 9.28 15.56
C SER A 80 -8.08 10.24 15.04
N ALA A 81 -7.06 9.74 14.34
CA ALA A 81 -6.04 10.60 13.74
C ALA A 81 -6.65 11.59 12.72
N ILE A 82 -7.66 11.18 11.95
CA ILE A 82 -8.34 12.07 11.02
C ILE A 82 -9.25 13.06 11.76
N GLU A 83 -10.18 12.57 12.58
CA GLU A 83 -11.23 13.40 13.16
C GLU A 83 -10.68 14.40 14.19
N ASP A 84 -9.74 13.97 15.04
CA ASP A 84 -9.27 14.77 16.17
C ASP A 84 -8.08 15.67 15.79
N TYR A 85 -7.28 15.32 14.78
CA TYR A 85 -6.03 16.02 14.48
C TYR A 85 -5.98 16.61 13.07
N LEU A 86 -6.30 15.82 12.03
CA LEU A 86 -6.13 16.30 10.65
C LEU A 86 -7.30 17.17 10.18
N LYS A 87 -8.52 16.78 10.48
CA LYS A 87 -9.73 17.54 10.10
C LYS A 87 -9.71 19.00 10.59
N PRO A 88 -9.43 19.31 11.87
CA PRO A 88 -9.33 20.70 12.32
C PRO A 88 -8.26 21.50 11.58
N MET A 89 -7.18 20.84 11.15
CA MET A 89 -6.05 21.48 10.48
C MET A 89 -6.36 21.84 9.02
N VAL A 90 -7.22 21.07 8.34
CA VAL A 90 -7.47 21.25 6.90
C VAL A 90 -8.73 22.08 6.61
N ILE A 91 -9.69 22.16 7.55
CA ILE A 91 -10.90 22.97 7.37
C ILE A 91 -10.55 24.43 7.08
N GLY A 92 -11.20 25.00 6.05
CA GLY A 92 -11.00 26.37 5.60
C GLY A 92 -9.83 26.59 4.65
N ARG A 93 -8.97 25.56 4.43
CA ARG A 93 -7.86 25.63 3.47
C ARG A 93 -8.33 25.46 2.03
N ASP A 94 -7.54 25.91 1.09
CA ASP A 94 -7.77 25.68 -0.35
C ASP A 94 -7.39 24.23 -0.69
N PRO A 95 -8.30 23.38 -1.22
CA PRO A 95 -7.99 21.98 -1.57
C PRO A 95 -6.98 21.84 -2.73
N ASN A 96 -6.63 22.93 -3.41
CA ASN A 96 -5.61 22.90 -4.46
C ASN A 96 -4.18 22.91 -3.92
N ASP A 97 -3.99 23.34 -2.66
CA ASP A 97 -2.67 23.44 -2.03
C ASP A 97 -2.23 22.07 -1.44
N ILE A 98 -2.32 21.01 -2.26
CA ILE A 98 -2.15 19.62 -1.83
C ILE A 98 -0.79 19.41 -1.18
N GLU A 99 0.29 19.89 -1.82
CA GLU A 99 1.65 19.72 -1.29
C GLU A 99 1.82 20.39 0.07
N ASP A 100 1.32 21.62 0.23
CA ASP A 100 1.42 22.36 1.48
C ASP A 100 0.58 21.72 2.59
N ILE A 101 -0.62 21.23 2.27
CA ILE A 101 -1.47 20.46 3.20
C ILE A 101 -0.74 19.21 3.66
N TRP A 102 -0.16 18.46 2.73
CA TRP A 102 0.58 17.23 3.02
C TRP A 102 1.78 17.51 3.94
N GLN A 103 2.62 18.49 3.59
CA GLN A 103 3.79 18.85 4.38
C GLN A 103 3.43 19.36 5.77
N THR A 104 2.37 20.17 5.85
CA THR A 104 1.85 20.66 7.14
C THR A 104 1.38 19.50 8.01
N ALA A 105 0.62 18.56 7.45
CA ALA A 105 0.18 17.35 8.16
C ALA A 105 1.36 16.50 8.64
N PHE A 106 2.34 16.26 7.77
CA PHE A 106 3.54 15.48 8.08
C PHE A 106 4.38 16.11 9.20
N THR A 107 4.50 17.44 9.21
CA THR A 107 5.31 18.18 10.19
C THR A 107 4.54 18.62 11.44
N SER A 108 3.23 18.40 11.49
CA SER A 108 2.35 18.82 12.61
C SER A 108 2.72 18.18 13.95
N GLY A 109 3.32 16.97 13.92
CA GLY A 109 3.86 16.30 15.09
C GLY A 109 5.39 16.35 15.11
N TYR A 110 5.98 16.44 16.31
CA TYR A 110 7.44 16.41 16.45
C TYR A 110 8.01 15.04 16.02
N TRP A 111 7.39 13.94 16.45
CA TRP A 111 7.69 12.59 16.00
C TRP A 111 6.85 12.28 14.76
N ARG A 112 7.53 12.04 13.64
CA ARG A 112 6.91 11.85 12.33
C ARG A 112 7.03 10.40 11.87
N SER A 113 6.23 10.06 10.86
CA SER A 113 6.13 8.74 10.27
C SER A 113 5.34 7.73 11.09
N GLY A 114 4.88 6.68 10.43
CA GLY A 114 4.14 5.59 11.01
C GLY A 114 2.82 5.33 10.28
N PRO A 115 2.37 4.06 10.22
CA PRO A 115 1.25 3.68 9.36
C PRO A 115 -0.07 4.36 9.74
N ILE A 116 -0.35 4.58 11.03
CA ILE A 116 -1.60 5.22 11.46
C ILE A 116 -1.71 6.63 10.88
N MET A 117 -0.69 7.47 11.10
CA MET A 117 -0.73 8.86 10.67
C MET A 117 -0.65 8.98 9.14
N HIS A 118 0.15 8.15 8.49
CA HIS A 118 0.26 8.16 7.04
C HIS A 118 -1.03 7.70 6.35
N ASN A 119 -1.72 6.67 6.84
CA ASN A 119 -3.03 6.29 6.32
C ASN A 119 -4.06 7.42 6.51
N ALA A 120 -4.05 8.08 7.66
CA ALA A 120 -4.91 9.23 7.89
C ALA A 120 -4.63 10.36 6.89
N MET A 121 -3.35 10.69 6.67
CA MET A 121 -2.92 11.68 5.67
C MET A 121 -3.29 11.24 4.25
N SER A 122 -3.13 9.96 3.93
CA SER A 122 -3.47 9.38 2.62
C SER A 122 -4.94 9.60 2.25
N GLY A 123 -5.86 9.39 3.20
CA GLY A 123 -7.29 9.61 2.96
C GLY A 123 -7.60 11.05 2.53
N ILE A 124 -6.95 12.02 3.16
CA ILE A 124 -7.10 13.43 2.77
C ILE A 124 -6.38 13.71 1.45
N ASP A 125 -5.14 13.28 1.30
CA ASP A 125 -4.32 13.51 0.11
C ASP A 125 -4.98 13.00 -1.17
N GLN A 126 -5.42 11.74 -1.17
CA GLN A 126 -6.11 11.16 -2.32
C GLN A 126 -7.42 11.90 -2.64
N ALA A 127 -8.19 12.29 -1.61
CA ALA A 127 -9.41 13.06 -1.80
C ALA A 127 -9.14 14.45 -2.41
N LEU A 128 -8.04 15.11 -2.04
CA LEU A 128 -7.65 16.37 -2.65
C LEU A 128 -7.24 16.22 -4.11
N TRP A 129 -6.54 15.14 -4.45
CA TRP A 129 -6.23 14.81 -5.83
C TRP A 129 -7.50 14.50 -6.63
N ASP A 130 -8.45 13.77 -6.06
CA ASP A 130 -9.75 13.49 -6.68
C ASP A 130 -10.53 14.80 -6.97
N ILE A 131 -10.60 15.72 -5.99
CA ILE A 131 -11.17 17.06 -6.19
C ILE A 131 -10.47 17.79 -7.33
N LYS A 132 -9.14 17.72 -7.41
CA LYS A 132 -8.37 18.37 -8.45
C LYS A 132 -8.73 17.85 -9.84
N GLY A 133 -8.85 16.51 -9.97
CA GLY A 133 -9.27 15.87 -11.22
C GLY A 133 -10.70 16.27 -11.62
N LYS A 134 -11.64 16.15 -10.69
CA LYS A 134 -13.05 16.54 -10.92
C LYS A 134 -13.18 18.00 -11.32
N ARG A 135 -12.45 18.88 -10.67
CA ARG A 135 -12.43 20.32 -10.97
C ARG A 135 -11.83 20.63 -12.34
N ALA A 136 -10.84 19.86 -12.77
CA ALA A 136 -10.23 19.97 -14.09
C ALA A 136 -11.07 19.30 -15.20
N GLY A 137 -12.07 18.50 -14.84
CA GLY A 137 -12.83 17.68 -15.78
C GLY A 137 -11.98 16.58 -16.42
N MET A 138 -10.97 16.06 -15.70
CA MET A 138 -9.99 15.09 -16.20
C MET A 138 -9.82 13.92 -15.24
N PRO A 139 -9.64 12.68 -15.74
CA PRO A 139 -9.15 11.58 -14.92
C PRO A 139 -7.76 11.90 -14.35
N LEU A 140 -7.40 11.33 -13.18
CA LEU A 140 -6.13 11.70 -12.52
C LEU A 140 -4.90 11.35 -13.36
N TYR A 141 -4.90 10.25 -14.10
CA TYR A 141 -3.74 9.92 -14.94
C TYR A 141 -3.44 11.02 -15.99
N GLU A 142 -4.45 11.75 -16.48
CA GLU A 142 -4.26 12.90 -17.38
C GLU A 142 -3.53 14.06 -16.66
N ILE A 143 -3.90 14.33 -15.40
CA ILE A 143 -3.22 15.34 -14.58
C ILE A 143 -1.77 14.94 -14.30
N PHE A 144 -1.49 13.64 -14.21
CA PHE A 144 -0.14 13.12 -13.96
C PHE A 144 0.75 13.09 -15.20
N GLY A 145 0.22 13.39 -16.38
CA GLY A 145 0.99 13.48 -17.63
C GLY A 145 0.44 12.63 -18.78
N GLY A 146 -0.72 12.00 -18.60
CA GLY A 146 -1.38 11.18 -19.60
C GLY A 146 -1.00 9.70 -19.54
N LYS A 147 -1.52 8.94 -20.50
CA LYS A 147 -1.37 7.48 -20.55
C LYS A 147 0.00 7.04 -21.05
N SER A 148 0.77 6.33 -20.25
CA SER A 148 1.93 5.54 -20.69
C SER A 148 1.53 4.14 -21.18
N ARG A 149 0.31 3.67 -20.86
CA ARG A 149 -0.26 2.37 -21.26
C ARG A 149 -1.77 2.42 -21.36
N GLN A 150 -2.37 1.40 -21.98
CA GLN A 150 -3.83 1.36 -22.18
C GLN A 150 -4.56 0.69 -21.02
N ALA A 151 -3.91 -0.24 -20.33
CA ALA A 151 -4.42 -0.96 -19.18
C ALA A 151 -3.28 -1.33 -18.23
N VAL A 152 -3.57 -1.68 -16.98
CA VAL A 152 -2.59 -2.00 -15.94
C VAL A 152 -2.55 -3.50 -15.73
N SER A 153 -1.45 -4.14 -16.13
CA SER A 153 -1.24 -5.58 -15.96
C SER A 153 -1.23 -5.97 -14.48
N LEU A 154 -1.85 -7.12 -14.19
CA LEU A 154 -2.03 -7.63 -12.82
C LEU A 154 -1.29 -8.94 -12.63
N TYR A 155 -0.86 -9.21 -11.39
CA TYR A 155 -0.57 -10.58 -10.99
C TYR A 155 -1.67 -11.13 -10.09
N GLY A 156 -2.03 -12.40 -10.34
CA GLY A 156 -3.03 -13.13 -9.57
C GLY A 156 -2.43 -13.88 -8.39
N HIS A 157 -3.22 -14.18 -7.37
CA HIS A 157 -2.81 -14.91 -6.17
C HIS A 157 -3.23 -16.38 -6.27
N ALA A 158 -2.42 -17.20 -6.93
CA ALA A 158 -2.66 -18.65 -6.97
C ALA A 158 -2.18 -19.31 -5.68
N SER A 159 -3.00 -20.18 -5.15
CA SER A 159 -2.72 -20.87 -3.92
C SER A 159 -3.29 -22.29 -3.91
N GLY A 160 -2.67 -23.20 -3.16
CA GLY A 160 -3.11 -24.57 -3.00
C GLY A 160 -2.64 -25.20 -1.69
N ARG A 161 -3.42 -26.12 -1.11
CA ARG A 161 -2.98 -26.92 0.05
C ARG A 161 -1.86 -27.87 -0.34
N ASP A 162 -1.84 -28.24 -1.62
CA ASP A 162 -0.81 -29.05 -2.25
C ASP A 162 -0.53 -28.53 -3.67
N ILE A 163 0.38 -29.21 -4.35
CA ILE A 163 0.82 -28.82 -5.69
C ILE A 163 -0.29 -28.93 -6.73
N HIS A 164 -1.22 -29.87 -6.60
CA HIS A 164 -2.30 -30.06 -7.58
C HIS A 164 -3.34 -28.94 -7.48
N GLU A 165 -3.74 -28.60 -6.25
CA GLU A 165 -4.63 -27.45 -6.03
C GLU A 165 -3.99 -26.14 -6.51
N LEU A 166 -2.67 -25.96 -6.30
CA LEU A 166 -1.94 -24.82 -6.79
C LEU A 166 -1.93 -24.79 -8.33
N GLU A 167 -1.63 -25.91 -8.99
CA GLU A 167 -1.67 -26.02 -10.46
C GLU A 167 -3.07 -25.69 -11.00
N ASP A 168 -4.14 -26.15 -10.36
CA ASP A 168 -5.52 -25.86 -10.78
C ASP A 168 -5.86 -24.37 -10.56
N SER A 169 -5.41 -23.79 -9.45
CA SER A 169 -5.54 -22.36 -9.21
C SER A 169 -4.83 -21.52 -10.29
N ILE A 170 -3.61 -21.92 -10.68
CA ILE A 170 -2.87 -21.25 -11.77
C ILE A 170 -3.64 -21.34 -13.10
N ARG A 171 -4.15 -22.54 -13.46
CA ARG A 171 -4.96 -22.71 -14.69
C ARG A 171 -6.15 -21.77 -14.71
N GLY A 172 -6.85 -21.62 -13.57
CA GLY A 172 -7.97 -20.68 -13.45
C GLY A 172 -7.56 -19.21 -13.65
N TYR A 173 -6.32 -18.82 -13.31
CA TYR A 173 -5.80 -17.48 -13.66
C TYR A 173 -5.47 -17.36 -15.14
N VAL A 174 -4.83 -18.36 -15.71
CA VAL A 174 -4.49 -18.39 -17.16
C VAL A 174 -5.77 -18.30 -18.02
N GLU A 175 -6.83 -19.03 -17.68
CA GLU A 175 -8.13 -18.97 -18.37
C GLU A 175 -8.78 -17.57 -18.32
N ARG A 176 -8.47 -16.77 -17.30
CA ARG A 176 -8.88 -15.37 -17.15
C ARG A 176 -7.90 -14.36 -17.77
N GLY A 177 -6.92 -14.83 -18.54
CA GLY A 177 -5.97 -13.98 -19.26
C GLY A 177 -4.75 -13.50 -18.46
N TYR A 178 -4.54 -13.99 -17.24
CA TYR A 178 -3.36 -13.61 -16.44
C TYR A 178 -2.10 -14.25 -17.00
N ARG A 179 -1.04 -13.47 -17.07
CA ARG A 179 0.32 -13.94 -17.40
C ARG A 179 1.25 -13.96 -16.21
N TYR A 180 0.91 -13.22 -15.17
CA TYR A 180 1.69 -13.07 -13.93
C TYR A 180 0.91 -13.70 -12.78
N VAL A 181 1.56 -14.60 -12.06
CA VAL A 181 0.87 -15.35 -11.00
C VAL A 181 1.79 -15.50 -9.79
N ARG A 182 1.35 -15.01 -8.64
CA ARG A 182 1.99 -15.28 -7.36
C ARG A 182 1.59 -16.67 -6.88
N CYS A 183 2.58 -17.53 -6.65
CA CYS A 183 2.39 -18.93 -6.31
C CYS A 183 2.68 -19.17 -4.83
N GLN A 184 1.68 -19.66 -4.09
CA GLN A 184 1.79 -19.99 -2.67
C GLN A 184 1.24 -21.40 -2.40
N MET A 185 1.97 -22.18 -1.60
CA MET A 185 1.54 -23.50 -1.16
C MET A 185 1.59 -23.60 0.36
N ALA A 186 0.59 -24.25 0.96
CA ALA A 186 0.51 -24.42 2.40
C ALA A 186 1.68 -25.23 2.94
N VAL A 187 2.19 -24.81 4.09
CA VAL A 187 3.14 -25.57 4.90
C VAL A 187 2.63 -25.67 6.34
N PRO A 188 3.05 -26.68 7.12
CA PRO A 188 2.67 -26.75 8.52
C PRO A 188 2.95 -25.44 9.26
N GLY A 189 1.98 -24.94 9.99
CA GLY A 189 2.09 -23.71 10.78
C GLY A 189 1.94 -22.40 10.02
N MET A 190 1.86 -22.46 8.70
CA MET A 190 1.56 -21.33 7.86
C MET A 190 0.45 -21.72 6.88
N SER A 191 -0.78 -21.26 7.16
CA SER A 191 -1.83 -21.26 6.14
C SER A 191 -1.36 -20.36 5.00
N MET A 192 -1.75 -20.72 3.78
CA MET A 192 -1.44 -19.88 2.63
C MET A 192 -1.91 -18.45 2.86
N TYR A 193 -1.07 -17.52 2.54
CA TYR A 193 -1.43 -16.13 2.56
C TYR A 193 -2.68 -15.91 1.71
N GLY A 194 -3.74 -15.39 2.34
CA GLY A 194 -5.03 -15.11 1.67
C GLY A 194 -6.02 -16.27 1.63
N THR A 195 -5.66 -17.51 1.98
CA THR A 195 -6.64 -18.56 2.18
C THR A 195 -6.87 -18.78 3.68
N ARG A 196 -8.01 -18.36 4.16
CA ARG A 196 -8.55 -18.79 5.47
C ARG A 196 -8.98 -20.26 5.47
N ALA A 197 -8.61 -21.03 4.46
CA ALA A 197 -8.95 -22.41 4.32
C ALA A 197 -8.23 -23.24 5.38
N ASN A 198 -9.00 -23.60 6.41
CA ASN A 198 -8.71 -24.65 7.37
C ASN A 198 -7.69 -24.35 8.50
N LEU A 199 -7.74 -23.16 9.09
CA LEU A 199 -7.52 -23.13 10.54
C LEU A 199 -8.73 -23.84 11.16
N PRO A 200 -8.55 -24.81 12.10
CA PRO A 200 -9.67 -25.33 12.88
C PRO A 200 -10.50 -24.17 13.41
N GLU A 201 -11.83 -24.31 13.45
CA GLU A 201 -12.70 -23.32 14.08
C GLU A 201 -12.17 -23.02 15.49
N GLY A 202 -11.77 -21.75 15.70
CA GLY A 202 -10.97 -21.34 16.83
C GLY A 202 -9.57 -21.05 16.32
N ASP A 203 -9.39 -19.83 15.79
CA ASP A 203 -8.09 -19.20 15.60
C ASP A 203 -7.25 -19.51 16.84
N GLY A 204 -6.05 -20.01 16.73
CA GLY A 204 -5.19 -20.43 17.85
C GLY A 204 -5.04 -19.47 19.04
N HIS A 205 -5.99 -18.58 19.22
CA HIS A 205 -6.13 -17.55 20.24
C HIS A 205 -7.46 -17.67 20.96
N SER A 206 -7.63 -18.70 21.78
CA SER A 206 -8.59 -18.60 22.86
C SER A 206 -8.02 -17.62 23.90
N ILE A 207 -8.58 -16.44 23.99
CA ILE A 207 -8.42 -15.59 25.16
C ILE A 207 -9.25 -16.28 26.26
N ALA A 208 -8.59 -16.67 27.35
CA ALA A 208 -9.31 -17.18 28.52
C ALA A 208 -10.29 -16.09 29.04
N ALA A 209 -11.32 -16.51 29.77
CA ALA A 209 -12.27 -15.58 30.36
C ALA A 209 -11.63 -14.50 31.27
N ASP A 210 -10.38 -14.71 31.68
CA ASP A 210 -9.55 -13.77 32.45
C ASP A 210 -8.67 -12.85 31.56
N GLY A 211 -8.85 -12.90 30.25
CA GLY A 211 -8.09 -12.08 29.30
C GLY A 211 -6.68 -12.61 28.99
N THR A 212 -6.28 -13.75 29.54
CA THR A 212 -4.96 -14.32 29.24
C THR A 212 -4.95 -15.08 27.91
N PRO A 213 -3.94 -14.82 27.02
CA PRO A 213 -3.76 -15.62 25.81
C PRO A 213 -3.45 -17.08 26.17
N ARG A 214 -4.29 -18.01 25.78
CA ARG A 214 -3.98 -19.45 25.89
C ARG A 214 -3.18 -19.86 24.66
N LEU A 215 -1.96 -20.36 24.90
CA LEU A 215 -1.19 -21.05 23.89
C LEU A 215 -1.93 -22.34 23.50
N ASN A 216 -2.45 -22.39 22.28
CA ASN A 216 -2.96 -23.64 21.75
C ASN A 216 -1.78 -24.43 21.16
N ARG A 217 -1.18 -25.30 21.99
CA ARG A 217 -0.07 -26.18 21.58
C ARG A 217 -0.46 -27.22 20.53
N SER A 218 -1.75 -27.35 20.22
CA SER A 218 -2.24 -28.26 19.19
C SER A 218 -2.19 -27.66 17.77
N LEU A 219 -1.91 -26.36 17.63
CA LEU A 219 -1.73 -25.75 16.32
C LEU A 219 -0.33 -26.06 15.79
N PRO A 220 -0.22 -26.37 14.50
CA PRO A 220 1.07 -26.58 13.88
C PRO A 220 1.90 -25.29 13.97
N SER A 221 3.13 -25.41 14.46
CA SER A 221 4.12 -24.33 14.47
C SER A 221 4.72 -24.13 13.09
N PHE A 222 5.02 -22.89 12.73
CA PHE A 222 5.77 -22.59 11.53
C PHE A 222 7.28 -22.75 11.76
N GLU A 223 7.92 -23.53 10.91
CA GLU A 223 9.38 -23.70 10.90
C GLU A 223 9.95 -23.28 9.54
N PRO A 224 10.92 -22.34 9.51
CA PRO A 224 11.45 -21.80 8.25
C PRO A 224 12.13 -22.84 7.36
N THR A 225 12.85 -23.79 7.93
CA THR A 225 13.65 -24.75 7.15
C THR A 225 12.82 -25.65 6.22
N PRO A 226 11.70 -26.27 6.65
CA PRO A 226 10.81 -26.99 5.73
C PRO A 226 10.25 -26.11 4.62
N TYR A 227 9.88 -24.88 4.95
CA TYR A 227 9.39 -23.89 3.97
C TYR A 227 10.46 -23.59 2.91
N CYS A 228 11.68 -23.23 3.30
CA CYS A 228 12.76 -22.91 2.37
C CYS A 228 13.12 -24.11 1.45
N ARG A 229 12.90 -25.35 1.90
CA ARG A 229 13.11 -26.55 1.07
C ARG A 229 11.94 -26.84 0.13
N MET A 230 10.74 -26.44 0.52
CA MET A 230 9.53 -26.68 -0.27
C MET A 230 9.46 -25.72 -1.46
N VAL A 231 9.75 -24.42 -1.27
CA VAL A 231 9.56 -23.41 -2.30
C VAL A 231 10.32 -23.72 -3.61
N PRO A 232 11.62 -24.04 -3.62
CA PRO A 232 12.31 -24.40 -4.86
C PRO A 232 11.70 -25.63 -5.56
N ARG A 233 11.29 -26.65 -4.81
CA ARG A 233 10.64 -27.87 -5.37
C ARG A 233 9.26 -27.54 -5.98
N MET A 234 8.53 -26.62 -5.36
CA MET A 234 7.28 -26.09 -5.94
C MET A 234 7.54 -25.48 -7.30
N PHE A 235 8.54 -24.58 -7.42
CA PHE A 235 8.85 -23.94 -8.70
C PHE A 235 9.45 -24.89 -9.72
N GLU A 236 10.26 -25.87 -9.32
CA GLU A 236 10.71 -26.96 -10.21
C GLU A 236 9.50 -27.66 -10.85
N ARG A 237 8.51 -28.02 -10.03
CA ARG A 237 7.29 -28.66 -10.52
C ARG A 237 6.46 -27.73 -11.42
N LEU A 238 6.28 -26.47 -11.02
CA LEU A 238 5.49 -25.49 -11.79
C LEU A 238 6.12 -25.20 -13.15
N ARG A 239 7.45 -25.03 -13.23
CA ARG A 239 8.17 -24.87 -14.50
C ARG A 239 8.08 -26.13 -15.36
N GLY A 240 8.13 -27.31 -14.77
CA GLY A 240 7.89 -28.56 -15.48
C GLY A 240 6.47 -28.70 -16.06
N THR A 241 5.46 -28.10 -15.42
CA THR A 241 4.07 -28.18 -15.85
C THR A 241 3.69 -27.06 -16.84
N PHE A 242 4.12 -25.82 -16.60
CA PHE A 242 3.68 -24.63 -17.34
C PHE A 242 4.75 -24.03 -18.26
N GLY A 243 6.00 -24.52 -18.21
CA GLY A 243 7.10 -23.95 -18.98
C GLY A 243 7.47 -22.53 -18.54
N ASP A 244 7.97 -21.74 -19.50
CA ASP A 244 8.48 -20.38 -19.28
C ASP A 244 7.53 -19.27 -19.78
N GLU A 245 6.33 -19.64 -20.23
CA GLU A 245 5.37 -18.67 -20.79
C GLU A 245 4.64 -17.85 -19.72
N LEU A 246 4.62 -18.34 -18.47
CA LEU A 246 4.05 -17.65 -17.33
C LEU A 246 5.13 -17.03 -16.46
N GLU A 247 4.86 -15.84 -15.99
CA GLU A 247 5.70 -15.15 -15.03
C GLU A 247 5.24 -15.48 -13.61
N PHE A 248 6.09 -16.16 -12.86
CA PHE A 248 5.79 -16.54 -11.48
C PHE A 248 6.42 -15.58 -10.48
N CYS A 249 5.65 -15.20 -9.46
CA CYS A 249 6.12 -14.49 -8.28
C CYS A 249 5.99 -15.39 -7.04
N HIS A 250 6.71 -15.06 -5.98
CA HIS A 250 6.56 -15.70 -4.69
C HIS A 250 6.75 -14.68 -3.57
N ASP A 251 5.85 -14.72 -2.61
CA ASP A 251 5.88 -13.87 -1.44
C ASP A 251 6.41 -14.66 -0.23
N VAL A 252 7.53 -14.21 0.30
CA VAL A 252 8.14 -14.77 1.53
C VAL A 252 7.49 -14.18 2.76
N HIS A 253 6.97 -12.96 2.65
CA HIS A 253 6.26 -12.23 3.69
C HIS A 253 7.07 -12.17 5.00
N GLU A 254 8.36 -11.87 4.90
CA GLU A 254 9.33 -11.75 6.01
C GLU A 254 9.38 -12.93 7.02
N ASN A 255 8.75 -14.06 6.71
CA ASN A 255 8.55 -15.16 7.66
C ASN A 255 9.82 -15.93 8.02
N ILE A 256 10.93 -15.73 7.33
CA ILE A 256 12.15 -16.53 7.49
C ILE A 256 13.33 -15.67 7.98
N PRO A 257 14.29 -16.27 8.70
CA PRO A 257 15.51 -15.54 9.10
C PRO A 257 16.29 -15.00 7.90
N PRO A 258 16.94 -13.83 8.02
CA PRO A 258 17.62 -13.18 6.90
C PRO A 258 18.63 -14.06 6.15
N ILE A 259 19.39 -14.89 6.86
CA ILE A 259 20.36 -15.78 6.19
C ILE A 259 19.66 -16.89 5.36
N GLN A 260 18.47 -17.32 5.76
CA GLN A 260 17.68 -18.26 4.98
C GLN A 260 17.02 -17.57 3.78
N ALA A 261 16.68 -16.30 3.88
CA ALA A 261 16.21 -15.49 2.74
C ALA A 261 17.29 -15.37 1.67
N VAL A 262 18.55 -15.16 2.06
CA VAL A 262 19.69 -15.17 1.12
C VAL A 262 19.79 -16.52 0.39
N GLN A 263 19.69 -17.62 1.13
CA GLN A 263 19.77 -18.96 0.54
C GLN A 263 18.57 -19.24 -0.37
N LEU A 264 17.34 -18.90 0.07
CA LEU A 264 16.13 -19.09 -0.72
C LEU A 264 16.19 -18.33 -2.05
N ALA A 265 16.63 -17.07 -2.03
CA ALA A 265 16.78 -16.25 -3.24
C ALA A 265 17.73 -16.88 -4.26
N LYS A 266 18.78 -17.57 -3.80
CA LYS A 266 19.68 -18.39 -4.67
C LYS A 266 19.02 -19.64 -5.17
N ASP A 267 18.30 -20.35 -4.31
CA ASP A 267 17.71 -21.66 -4.63
C ASP A 267 16.57 -21.54 -5.65
N VAL A 268 15.91 -20.37 -5.75
CA VAL A 268 14.87 -20.10 -6.75
C VAL A 268 15.39 -19.50 -8.06
N GLU A 269 16.65 -19.08 -8.14
CA GLU A 269 17.25 -18.47 -9.33
C GLU A 269 17.10 -19.33 -10.62
N PRO A 270 17.26 -20.67 -10.59
CA PRO A 270 17.09 -21.53 -11.77
C PRO A 270 15.67 -21.53 -12.35
N TYR A 271 14.70 -21.04 -11.59
CA TYR A 271 13.28 -21.05 -11.99
C TYR A 271 12.83 -19.71 -12.56
N HIS A 272 13.71 -18.73 -12.70
CA HIS A 272 13.47 -17.44 -13.37
C HIS A 272 12.17 -16.78 -12.90
N LEU A 273 12.07 -16.49 -11.59
CA LEU A 273 10.92 -15.79 -11.05
C LEU A 273 10.85 -14.36 -11.58
N PHE A 274 9.66 -13.85 -11.80
CA PHE A 274 9.44 -12.44 -12.10
C PHE A 274 9.93 -11.55 -10.94
N PHE A 275 9.64 -11.96 -9.71
CA PHE A 275 10.30 -11.48 -8.49
C PHE A 275 10.08 -12.42 -7.30
N LEU A 276 10.96 -12.30 -6.33
CA LEU A 276 10.79 -12.78 -4.96
C LEU A 276 10.39 -11.58 -4.10
N GLU A 277 9.21 -11.66 -3.48
CA GLU A 277 8.54 -10.59 -2.73
C GLU A 277 8.85 -10.71 -1.25
N ASP A 278 9.07 -9.57 -0.59
CA ASP A 278 9.24 -9.39 0.86
C ASP A 278 10.10 -10.47 1.54
N ALA A 279 11.27 -10.72 0.91
CA ALA A 279 12.21 -11.72 1.40
C ALA A 279 12.76 -11.38 2.81
N LEU A 280 12.76 -10.11 3.18
CA LEU A 280 13.29 -9.57 4.44
C LEU A 280 12.31 -8.57 5.04
N ALA A 281 12.38 -8.40 6.36
CA ALA A 281 11.68 -7.33 7.06
C ALA A 281 12.38 -5.98 6.90
N PRO A 282 11.67 -4.84 7.13
CA PRO A 282 12.28 -3.51 7.11
C PRO A 282 13.48 -3.36 8.07
N GLU A 283 13.47 -4.07 9.19
CA GLU A 283 14.56 -4.06 10.18
C GLU A 283 15.83 -4.76 9.68
N ASP A 284 15.74 -5.56 8.62
CA ASP A 284 16.83 -6.39 8.09
C ASP A 284 17.30 -5.91 6.70
N ILE A 285 16.99 -4.66 6.29
CA ILE A 285 17.26 -4.15 4.94
C ILE A 285 18.73 -4.24 4.50
N ASP A 286 19.68 -4.23 5.45
CA ASP A 286 21.11 -4.36 5.12
C ASP A 286 21.44 -5.72 4.48
N TYR A 287 20.64 -6.77 4.74
CA TYR A 287 20.82 -8.09 4.13
C TYR A 287 20.50 -8.09 2.62
N PHE A 288 19.78 -7.11 2.08
CA PHE A 288 19.57 -6.99 0.63
C PHE A 288 20.89 -6.85 -0.13
N ARG A 289 21.92 -6.21 0.47
CA ARG A 289 23.28 -6.16 -0.11
C ARG A 289 23.88 -7.55 -0.25
N ILE A 290 23.66 -8.42 0.74
CA ILE A 290 24.16 -9.79 0.73
C ILE A 290 23.38 -10.62 -0.31
N ILE A 291 22.05 -10.50 -0.36
CA ILE A 291 21.24 -11.18 -1.38
C ILE A 291 21.73 -10.78 -2.77
N ARG A 292 21.86 -9.48 -3.03
CA ARG A 292 22.25 -8.98 -4.36
C ARG A 292 23.65 -9.43 -4.80
N GLN A 293 24.53 -9.73 -3.87
CA GLN A 293 25.86 -10.29 -4.14
C GLN A 293 25.82 -11.80 -4.47
N GLN A 294 24.75 -12.50 -4.13
CA GLN A 294 24.65 -13.96 -4.19
C GLN A 294 23.73 -14.47 -5.30
N THR A 295 22.84 -13.64 -5.84
CA THR A 295 21.84 -14.07 -6.83
C THR A 295 21.41 -12.91 -7.72
N SER A 296 20.97 -13.26 -8.94
CA SER A 296 20.30 -12.37 -9.89
C SER A 296 18.77 -12.44 -9.83
N THR A 297 18.20 -13.24 -8.93
CA THR A 297 16.75 -13.30 -8.72
C THR A 297 16.19 -11.90 -8.50
N PRO A 298 15.22 -11.43 -9.31
CA PRO A 298 14.60 -10.13 -9.10
C PRO A 298 13.91 -10.05 -7.74
N LEU A 299 14.02 -8.88 -7.08
CA LEU A 299 13.51 -8.66 -5.73
C LEU A 299 12.46 -7.56 -5.75
N ALA A 300 11.34 -7.82 -5.07
CA ALA A 300 10.29 -6.84 -4.79
C ALA A 300 10.19 -6.64 -3.27
N MET A 301 10.07 -5.39 -2.81
CA MET A 301 9.98 -5.06 -1.38
C MET A 301 9.20 -3.78 -1.19
N GLY A 302 8.47 -3.68 -0.07
CA GLY A 302 8.02 -2.37 0.35
C GLY A 302 6.67 -2.24 1.03
N GLU A 303 5.82 -3.24 1.08
CA GLU A 303 4.47 -3.11 1.66
C GLU A 303 4.49 -2.67 3.13
N LEU A 304 5.55 -2.99 3.86
CA LEU A 304 5.74 -2.62 5.26
C LEU A 304 6.44 -1.26 5.46
N PHE A 305 6.92 -0.62 4.39
CA PHE A 305 7.61 0.66 4.53
C PHE A 305 6.66 1.81 4.78
N VAL A 306 6.99 2.60 5.77
CA VAL A 306 6.24 3.81 6.13
C VAL A 306 7.10 5.08 6.10
N ASN A 307 8.41 4.94 5.92
CA ASN A 307 9.35 6.04 5.99
C ASN A 307 10.33 6.01 4.81
N VAL A 308 10.57 7.17 4.21
CA VAL A 308 11.51 7.32 3.10
C VAL A 308 12.91 6.77 3.40
N ASN A 309 13.35 6.83 4.66
CA ASN A 309 14.67 6.33 5.07
C ASN A 309 14.76 4.79 4.99
N GLU A 310 13.64 4.07 4.99
CA GLU A 310 13.59 2.61 4.85
C GLU A 310 13.83 2.19 3.40
N TYR A 311 13.19 2.85 2.44
CA TYR A 311 13.29 2.46 1.03
C TYR A 311 14.33 3.23 0.20
N LEU A 312 14.71 4.43 0.60
CA LEU A 312 15.69 5.22 -0.14
C LEU A 312 17.03 4.51 -0.34
N PRO A 313 17.62 3.84 0.68
CA PRO A 313 18.86 3.07 0.48
C PRO A 313 18.71 1.94 -0.53
N LEU A 314 17.57 1.24 -0.54
CA LEU A 314 17.30 0.13 -1.46
C LEU A 314 17.23 0.61 -2.92
N VAL A 315 16.56 1.74 -3.15
CA VAL A 315 16.47 2.37 -4.48
C VAL A 315 17.83 2.92 -4.91
N ARG A 316 18.46 3.76 -4.07
CA ARG A 316 19.74 4.42 -4.37
C ARG A 316 20.84 3.43 -4.75
N ASP A 317 20.91 2.33 -4.03
CA ASP A 317 21.97 1.33 -4.19
C ASP A 317 21.53 0.17 -5.11
N ARG A 318 20.34 0.27 -5.73
CA ARG A 318 19.76 -0.72 -6.66
C ARG A 318 19.72 -2.13 -6.08
N LEU A 319 19.25 -2.23 -4.85
CA LEU A 319 19.19 -3.50 -4.12
C LEU A 319 17.89 -4.27 -4.38
N ILE A 320 16.88 -3.59 -4.95
CA ILE A 320 15.61 -4.16 -5.36
C ILE A 320 15.32 -3.78 -6.81
N ASP A 321 14.45 -4.54 -7.47
CA ASP A 321 14.04 -4.34 -8.86
C ASP A 321 12.62 -3.78 -8.96
N PHE A 322 11.81 -4.01 -7.91
CA PHE A 322 10.43 -3.54 -7.81
C PHE A 322 10.18 -2.91 -6.44
N MET A 323 9.58 -1.74 -6.46
CA MET A 323 9.12 -1.03 -5.27
C MET A 323 7.64 -1.36 -5.03
N ARG A 324 7.36 -1.97 -3.85
CA ARG A 324 6.04 -2.48 -3.48
C ARG A 324 5.37 -1.72 -2.34
N VAL A 325 5.64 -0.46 -2.15
CA VAL A 325 5.00 0.27 -1.04
C VAL A 325 3.47 0.24 -1.14
N HIS A 326 2.82 0.21 0.02
CA HIS A 326 1.41 0.52 0.16
C HIS A 326 1.25 2.04 0.11
N ILE A 327 0.60 2.55 -0.93
CA ILE A 327 0.52 4.01 -1.18
C ILE A 327 -0.05 4.76 0.04
N SER A 328 -1.04 4.16 0.73
CA SER A 328 -1.61 4.79 1.93
C SER A 328 -0.64 4.81 3.11
N ASP A 329 0.19 3.78 3.29
CA ASP A 329 1.16 3.70 4.39
C ASP A 329 2.31 4.71 4.28
N ILE A 330 2.56 5.22 3.08
CA ILE A 330 3.51 6.31 2.85
C ILE A 330 2.87 7.70 2.77
N GLY A 331 1.54 7.80 2.97
CA GLY A 331 0.82 9.07 3.06
C GLY A 331 0.09 9.51 1.79
N GLY A 332 -0.16 8.64 0.82
CA GLY A 332 -1.01 8.89 -0.34
C GLY A 332 -0.29 9.10 -1.67
N LEU A 333 -0.98 9.69 -2.63
CA LEU A 333 -0.50 9.92 -4.00
C LEU A 333 0.64 10.94 -4.09
N THR A 334 0.63 11.96 -3.25
CA THR A 334 1.68 12.99 -3.24
C THR A 334 3.08 12.41 -3.03
N PRO A 335 3.36 11.59 -1.99
CA PRO A 335 4.65 10.93 -1.85
C PRO A 335 4.85 9.81 -2.86
N ALA A 336 3.80 9.06 -3.25
CA ALA A 336 3.91 7.95 -4.20
C ALA A 336 4.40 8.41 -5.58
N ARG A 337 3.92 9.54 -6.08
CA ARG A 337 4.39 10.15 -7.33
C ARG A 337 5.87 10.52 -7.28
N LYS A 338 6.32 11.08 -6.15
CA LYS A 338 7.75 11.42 -5.94
C LYS A 338 8.60 10.16 -5.90
N LEU A 339 8.11 9.11 -5.23
CA LEU A 339 8.80 7.83 -5.16
C LEU A 339 8.87 7.16 -6.55
N ALA A 340 7.78 7.17 -7.33
CA ALA A 340 7.78 6.63 -8.69
C ALA A 340 8.84 7.32 -9.56
N ALA A 341 8.92 8.65 -9.52
CA ALA A 341 9.92 9.42 -10.26
C ALA A 341 11.36 9.11 -9.78
N LEU A 342 11.57 8.98 -8.45
CA LEU A 342 12.85 8.55 -7.90
C LEU A 342 13.24 7.16 -8.42
N CYS A 343 12.34 6.19 -8.34
CA CYS A 343 12.56 4.81 -8.80
C CYS A 343 12.92 4.76 -10.30
N GLU A 344 12.29 5.59 -11.13
CA GLU A 344 12.58 5.67 -12.58
C GLU A 344 14.05 5.97 -12.86
N PHE A 345 14.63 6.95 -12.17
CA PHE A 345 16.05 7.32 -12.36
C PHE A 345 17.03 6.22 -11.93
N PHE A 346 16.61 5.30 -11.09
CA PHE A 346 17.42 4.18 -10.62
C PHE A 346 17.09 2.85 -11.30
N ALA A 347 16.21 2.85 -12.33
CA ALA A 347 15.72 1.68 -13.03
C ALA A 347 14.99 0.65 -12.13
N VAL A 348 14.33 1.13 -11.07
CA VAL A 348 13.44 0.35 -10.24
C VAL A 348 12.02 0.53 -10.75
N ARG A 349 11.28 -0.57 -10.93
CA ARG A 349 9.89 -0.55 -11.40
C ARG A 349 8.91 -0.48 -10.23
N SER A 350 7.69 -0.01 -10.48
CA SER A 350 6.62 -0.06 -9.49
C SER A 350 5.93 -1.44 -9.45
N ALA A 351 5.47 -1.83 -8.27
CA ALA A 351 4.59 -2.97 -8.05
C ALA A 351 3.76 -2.72 -6.78
N TRP A 352 2.93 -1.65 -6.80
CA TRP A 352 2.26 -1.19 -5.58
C TRP A 352 1.47 -2.30 -4.90
N HIS A 353 1.61 -2.36 -3.57
CA HIS A 353 0.81 -3.25 -2.73
C HIS A 353 -0.68 -2.96 -2.91
N GLY A 354 -1.46 -3.99 -3.18
CA GLY A 354 -2.88 -3.85 -3.53
C GLY A 354 -3.69 -5.13 -3.29
N PRO A 355 -3.63 -5.76 -2.10
CA PRO A 355 -4.51 -6.86 -1.73
C PRO A 355 -5.89 -6.37 -1.29
N GLY A 356 -6.74 -7.27 -0.79
CA GLY A 356 -8.11 -6.96 -0.37
C GLY A 356 -8.25 -5.98 0.78
N ASP A 357 -7.17 -5.67 1.50
CA ASP A 357 -7.14 -4.66 2.58
C ASP A 357 -6.83 -3.24 2.09
N VAL A 358 -6.72 -3.03 0.80
CA VAL A 358 -6.78 -1.71 0.15
C VAL A 358 -8.22 -1.46 -0.33
N SER A 359 -8.81 -0.31 -0.02
CA SER A 359 -10.16 0.00 -0.50
C SER A 359 -10.19 0.15 -2.03
N PRO A 360 -11.36 -0.02 -2.68
CA PRO A 360 -11.48 0.23 -4.13
C PRO A 360 -11.00 1.62 -4.56
N ILE A 361 -11.13 2.63 -3.68
CA ILE A 361 -10.60 3.99 -3.92
C ILE A 361 -9.07 3.97 -3.98
N GLY A 362 -8.41 3.24 -3.07
CA GLY A 362 -6.96 3.07 -3.09
C GLY A 362 -6.49 2.33 -4.34
N HIS A 363 -7.23 1.30 -4.78
CA HIS A 363 -6.94 0.61 -6.04
C HIS A 363 -7.10 1.52 -7.27
N ALA A 364 -8.12 2.36 -7.29
CA ALA A 364 -8.25 3.37 -8.35
C ALA A 364 -7.06 4.34 -8.34
N ALA A 365 -6.64 4.81 -7.15
CA ALA A 365 -5.47 5.67 -7.01
C ALA A 365 -4.18 5.02 -7.51
N ASN A 366 -3.92 3.74 -7.12
CA ASN A 366 -2.81 2.94 -7.64
C ASN A 366 -2.87 2.87 -9.17
N THR A 367 -4.03 2.51 -9.72
CA THR A 367 -4.22 2.30 -11.16
C THR A 367 -4.02 3.59 -11.95
N HIS A 368 -4.51 4.74 -11.47
CA HIS A 368 -4.24 6.05 -12.11
C HIS A 368 -2.75 6.40 -12.12
N LEU A 369 -2.03 6.12 -11.03
CA LEU A 369 -0.59 6.32 -10.99
C LEU A 369 0.13 5.39 -11.96
N ASP A 370 -0.23 4.10 -11.96
CA ASP A 370 0.34 3.10 -12.87
C ASP A 370 0.08 3.41 -14.35
N MET A 371 -1.08 3.97 -14.67
CA MET A 371 -1.39 4.39 -16.05
C MET A 371 -0.44 5.47 -16.56
N SER A 372 0.05 6.34 -15.67
CA SER A 372 0.81 7.54 -16.04
C SER A 372 2.33 7.35 -15.99
N ILE A 373 2.86 6.59 -15.03
CA ILE A 373 4.30 6.42 -14.84
C ILE A 373 4.93 5.52 -15.90
N TRP A 374 6.14 5.83 -16.34
CA TRP A 374 6.84 5.02 -17.35
C TRP A 374 7.42 3.73 -16.77
N ASN A 375 7.95 3.77 -15.57
CA ASN A 375 8.63 2.66 -14.89
C ASN A 375 7.69 1.67 -14.18
N PHE A 376 6.46 1.55 -14.66
CA PHE A 376 5.53 0.53 -14.19
C PHE A 376 6.09 -0.88 -14.37
N GLY A 377 5.92 -1.74 -13.38
CA GLY A 377 6.25 -3.15 -13.45
C GLY A 377 5.01 -4.03 -13.52
N ILE A 378 4.27 -4.08 -12.42
CA ILE A 378 3.07 -4.90 -12.27
C ILE A 378 2.20 -4.33 -11.14
N GLN A 379 0.90 -4.58 -11.15
CA GLN A 379 -0.01 -4.22 -10.05
C GLN A 379 -0.52 -5.48 -9.37
N GLU A 380 -0.54 -5.46 -8.05
CA GLU A 380 -1.20 -6.50 -7.26
C GLU A 380 -2.71 -6.42 -7.43
N GLN A 381 -3.35 -7.56 -7.65
CA GLN A 381 -4.77 -7.61 -7.91
C GLN A 381 -5.63 -7.78 -6.66
N THR A 382 -6.84 -7.24 -6.73
CA THR A 382 -7.98 -7.61 -5.88
C THR A 382 -9.24 -7.71 -6.72
N VAL A 383 -10.05 -8.72 -6.47
CA VAL A 383 -11.38 -8.88 -7.07
C VAL A 383 -12.40 -8.28 -6.11
N PHE A 384 -13.14 -7.28 -6.56
CA PHE A 384 -14.22 -6.67 -5.79
C PHE A 384 -15.52 -7.47 -5.93
N GLY A 385 -16.03 -7.99 -4.81
CA GLY A 385 -17.31 -8.69 -4.74
C GLY A 385 -18.51 -7.76 -4.98
N GLU A 386 -19.69 -8.34 -5.17
CA GLU A 386 -20.92 -7.59 -5.43
C GLU A 386 -21.21 -6.57 -4.31
N ARG A 387 -21.09 -6.96 -3.04
CA ARG A 387 -21.31 -6.06 -1.90
C ARG A 387 -20.35 -4.88 -1.89
N THR A 388 -19.09 -5.11 -2.23
CA THR A 388 -18.10 -4.05 -2.37
C THR A 388 -18.49 -3.11 -3.51
N ARG A 389 -18.93 -3.64 -4.66
CA ARG A 389 -19.39 -2.83 -5.79
C ARG A 389 -20.72 -2.09 -5.52
N ASP A 390 -21.54 -2.59 -4.60
CA ASP A 390 -22.73 -1.88 -4.13
C ASP A 390 -22.37 -0.62 -3.35
N VAL A 391 -21.32 -0.67 -2.55
CA VAL A 391 -20.82 0.47 -1.78
C VAL A 391 -19.98 1.40 -2.65
N PHE A 392 -19.04 0.85 -3.43
CA PHE A 392 -18.06 1.61 -4.20
C PHE A 392 -18.42 1.59 -5.69
N LYS A 393 -18.88 2.73 -6.20
CA LYS A 393 -19.21 2.89 -7.62
C LYS A 393 -17.98 3.27 -8.43
N GLY A 394 -17.83 2.72 -9.63
CA GLY A 394 -16.70 3.02 -10.51
C GLY A 394 -15.42 2.21 -10.22
N CYS A 395 -15.53 1.09 -9.49
CA CYS A 395 -14.38 0.21 -9.25
C CYS A 395 -13.64 -0.13 -10.56
N PRO A 396 -12.30 -0.18 -10.56
CA PRO A 396 -11.55 -0.72 -11.69
C PRO A 396 -12.06 -2.11 -12.08
N GLU A 397 -12.18 -2.35 -13.37
CA GLU A 397 -12.65 -3.64 -13.90
C GLU A 397 -11.47 -4.50 -14.33
N ILE A 398 -11.61 -5.83 -14.17
CA ILE A 398 -10.57 -6.78 -14.58
C ILE A 398 -11.03 -7.46 -15.89
N HIS A 399 -10.23 -7.25 -16.95
CA HIS A 399 -10.37 -7.96 -18.21
C HIS A 399 -8.99 -8.43 -18.67
N ASP A 400 -8.89 -9.69 -19.06
CA ASP A 400 -7.65 -10.30 -19.57
C ASP A 400 -6.42 -10.05 -18.67
N GLY A 401 -6.57 -10.23 -17.36
CA GLY A 401 -5.52 -10.04 -16.38
C GLY A 401 -5.03 -8.58 -16.23
N CYS A 402 -5.84 -7.59 -16.60
CA CYS A 402 -5.53 -6.18 -16.50
C CYS A 402 -6.65 -5.39 -15.80
N PHE A 403 -6.29 -4.36 -15.00
CA PHE A 403 -7.23 -3.32 -14.58
C PHE A 403 -7.49 -2.32 -15.70
N TRP A 404 -8.76 -1.98 -15.84
CA TRP A 404 -9.27 -0.92 -16.72
C TRP A 404 -9.99 0.12 -15.87
N LEU A 405 -9.63 1.38 -16.07
CA LEU A 405 -10.31 2.52 -15.45
C LEU A 405 -11.46 2.98 -16.33
N ASN A 406 -12.50 3.56 -15.69
CA ASN A 406 -13.42 4.41 -16.40
C ASN A 406 -12.73 5.77 -16.71
N GLU A 407 -13.29 6.53 -17.66
CA GLU A 407 -12.72 7.81 -18.10
C GLU A 407 -13.30 9.01 -17.32
N GLU A 408 -13.94 8.76 -16.18
CA GLU A 408 -14.58 9.80 -15.38
C GLU A 408 -13.54 10.71 -14.67
N PRO A 409 -13.86 11.99 -14.46
CA PRO A 409 -12.96 12.92 -13.79
C PRO A 409 -12.57 12.50 -12.37
N GLY A 410 -11.35 12.85 -11.96
CA GLY A 410 -10.79 12.48 -10.66
C GLY A 410 -10.34 11.02 -10.64
N LEU A 411 -10.67 10.32 -9.57
CA LEU A 411 -10.46 8.87 -9.43
C LEU A 411 -11.50 8.03 -10.18
N GLY A 412 -12.54 8.64 -10.74
CA GLY A 412 -13.66 7.93 -11.34
C GLY A 412 -14.49 7.11 -10.34
N MET A 413 -14.36 7.41 -9.06
CA MET A 413 -14.96 6.66 -7.95
C MET A 413 -15.99 7.48 -7.20
N ASP A 414 -17.01 6.78 -6.68
CA ASP A 414 -17.94 7.34 -5.70
C ASP A 414 -18.29 6.29 -4.64
N VAL A 415 -18.84 6.73 -3.50
CA VAL A 415 -19.25 5.87 -2.39
C VAL A 415 -20.71 6.12 -2.07
N ASP A 416 -21.51 5.05 -2.14
CA ASP A 416 -22.86 5.04 -1.62
C ASP A 416 -22.81 4.95 -0.08
N GLU A 417 -22.98 6.10 0.57
CA GLU A 417 -22.85 6.22 2.02
C GLU A 417 -23.98 5.44 2.77
N GLU A 418 -25.17 5.33 2.16
CA GLU A 418 -26.27 4.53 2.73
C GLU A 418 -25.96 3.03 2.63
N ALA A 419 -25.45 2.57 1.48
CA ALA A 419 -25.01 1.20 1.31
C ALA A 419 -23.84 0.87 2.25
N ALA A 420 -22.87 1.77 2.42
CA ALA A 420 -21.74 1.61 3.34
C ALA A 420 -22.22 1.37 4.79
N GLY A 421 -23.26 2.08 5.22
CA GLY A 421 -23.88 1.93 6.54
C GLY A 421 -24.49 0.55 6.80
N LYS A 422 -24.77 -0.24 5.77
CA LYS A 422 -25.32 -1.62 5.88
C LYS A 422 -24.24 -2.65 6.25
N TYR A 423 -22.96 -2.29 6.14
CA TYR A 423 -21.83 -3.19 6.38
C TYR A 423 -20.90 -2.67 7.50
N PRO A 424 -21.38 -2.66 8.77
CA PRO A 424 -20.53 -2.25 9.89
C PRO A 424 -19.34 -3.21 10.05
N TYR A 425 -18.32 -2.78 10.79
CA TYR A 425 -17.20 -3.64 11.10
C TYR A 425 -17.65 -4.91 11.84
N PRO A 426 -17.17 -6.09 11.42
CA PRO A 426 -17.42 -7.30 12.17
C PRO A 426 -16.78 -7.24 13.56
N GLU A 427 -17.43 -7.84 14.54
CA GLU A 427 -16.81 -8.05 15.86
C GLU A 427 -15.54 -8.90 15.70
N HIS A 428 -14.47 -8.49 16.35
CA HIS A 428 -13.20 -9.20 16.32
C HIS A 428 -12.49 -9.08 17.67
N PRO A 429 -12.04 -10.18 18.28
CA PRO A 429 -11.44 -10.16 19.63
C PRO A 429 -10.22 -9.26 19.74
N LEU A 430 -9.46 -9.10 18.66
CA LEU A 430 -8.24 -8.28 18.59
C LEU A 430 -8.43 -6.98 17.80
N ASN A 431 -9.68 -6.56 17.55
CA ASN A 431 -10.01 -5.35 16.78
C ASN A 431 -9.30 -5.26 15.43
N GLY A 432 -9.10 -6.41 14.75
CA GLY A 432 -8.46 -6.50 13.45
C GLY A 432 -6.95 -6.81 13.50
N ALA A 433 -6.31 -6.76 14.66
CA ALA A 433 -4.92 -7.20 14.77
C ALA A 433 -4.76 -8.66 14.35
N TRP A 434 -3.67 -8.95 13.66
CA TRP A 434 -3.36 -10.32 13.28
C TRP A 434 -2.94 -11.16 14.49
N PRO A 435 -3.34 -12.43 14.53
CA PRO A 435 -2.90 -13.33 15.58
C PRO A 435 -1.39 -13.61 15.47
N PRO A 436 -0.64 -13.60 16.58
CA PRO A 436 0.78 -13.88 16.54
C PRO A 436 1.04 -15.34 16.15
N ARG A 437 1.89 -15.57 15.17
CA ARG A 437 2.42 -16.90 14.83
C ARG A 437 3.49 -17.31 15.84
N ARG A 438 3.72 -18.60 16.00
CA ARG A 438 4.68 -19.12 16.97
C ARG A 438 5.50 -20.28 16.38
N ARG A 439 6.77 -20.37 16.81
CA ARG A 439 7.61 -21.55 16.62
C ARG A 439 7.23 -22.67 17.58
N LEU A 440 7.83 -23.85 17.36
CA LEU A 440 7.61 -25.03 18.20
C LEU A 440 7.94 -24.79 19.69
N ASP A 441 8.94 -23.96 19.97
CA ASP A 441 9.34 -23.58 21.33
C ASP A 441 8.43 -22.53 21.98
N GLY A 442 7.43 -22.02 21.23
CA GLY A 442 6.51 -20.99 21.68
C GLY A 442 6.97 -19.54 21.39
N THR A 443 8.13 -19.34 20.76
CA THR A 443 8.62 -18.00 20.38
C THR A 443 7.72 -17.37 19.34
N THR A 444 7.28 -16.12 19.56
CA THR A 444 6.51 -15.35 18.58
C THR A 444 7.41 -15.01 17.39
N ILE A 445 6.88 -15.18 16.20
CA ILE A 445 7.51 -14.75 14.94
C ILE A 445 6.69 -13.61 14.31
N ARG A 446 7.30 -12.93 13.37
CA ARG A 446 6.63 -11.90 12.57
C ARG A 446 5.43 -12.50 11.83
N PRO A 447 4.36 -11.74 11.64
CA PRO A 447 3.11 -12.20 11.01
C PRO A 447 3.26 -12.54 9.53
#